data_5514c6ae303a913080c5f0b7a1dbe046
#
_entry.id   5514c6ae303a913080c5f0b7a1dbe046
#
_cell.length_a   1.000
_cell.length_b   1.000
_cell.length_c   1.000
_cell.angle_alpha   90.00
_cell.angle_beta   90.00
_cell.angle_gamma   90.00
#
_symmetry.space_group_name_H-M   'P 1'
#
loop_
_entity.id
_entity.type
_entity.pdbx_description
1 polymer ?
#
loop_
_entity_poly.entity_id
_entity_poly.type
_entity_poly.pdbx_seq_one_letter_code
_entity_poly.pdbx_strand_id
1 'polypeptide(L)'
;MPSTLGIVQHTESFAEALKDLAEEAGIDRVEVVEGPDGVSEMSLDGLVVSVGGSEDVAPGLIRELVPRTSAPVVVVGADADHHLAAALVREGARELYVLPQDVGMLRGWLEERAERAREAESSAALRRAEAQQYAFDGIIGDSPGLKQALARVARIIPRDGVTVLITGETGTGKELVAQALHYNGPRGAGPFVEVNCAALPASLLEAELFGYEKGAFTDARTAKPGLFEAA
;
A
#
# COMPACT_ATOMS: atom_id res chain seq x y z
N MET A 1 -10.11 -4.24 1.80
CA MET A 1 -10.66 -3.96 3.14
C MET A 1 -11.37 -2.64 3.07
N PRO A 2 -12.43 -2.38 3.87
CA PRO A 2 -13.06 -1.06 3.89
C PRO A 2 -12.04 -0.01 4.32
N SER A 3 -12.11 1.19 3.73
CA SER A 3 -11.27 2.31 4.12
C SER A 3 -11.52 2.69 5.57
N THR A 4 -10.47 2.74 6.39
CA THR A 4 -10.60 2.95 7.84
C THR A 4 -9.80 4.18 8.26
N LEU A 5 -10.50 5.17 8.83
CA LEU A 5 -9.92 6.36 9.43
C LEU A 5 -9.90 6.24 10.95
N GLY A 6 -8.74 6.45 11.56
CA GLY A 6 -8.61 6.65 12.99
C GLY A 6 -8.80 8.12 13.36
N ILE A 7 -9.54 8.39 14.43
CA ILE A 7 -9.61 9.72 15.03
C ILE A 7 -9.15 9.62 16.48
N VAL A 8 -7.99 10.17 16.80
CA VAL A 8 -7.56 10.37 18.18
C VAL A 8 -8.16 11.66 18.68
N GLN A 9 -9.11 11.52 19.61
CA GLN A 9 -9.84 12.64 20.15
C GLN A 9 -9.22 13.08 21.47
N HIS A 10 -8.49 14.20 21.46
CA HIS A 10 -7.97 14.81 22.68
C HIS A 10 -8.97 15.78 23.31
N THR A 11 -9.80 16.41 22.47
CA THR A 11 -10.90 17.29 22.90
C THR A 11 -12.19 16.90 22.17
N GLU A 12 -13.35 17.19 22.73
CA GLU A 12 -14.64 16.95 22.06
C GLU A 12 -14.91 17.89 20.89
N SER A 13 -14.04 18.91 20.70
CA SER A 13 -14.11 19.83 19.58
C SER A 13 -14.00 19.09 18.27
N PHE A 14 -14.91 19.37 17.35
CA PHE A 14 -14.95 18.78 15.99
C PHE A 14 -15.29 17.28 15.86
N ALA A 15 -15.58 16.55 16.95
CA ALA A 15 -15.76 15.10 16.91
C ALA A 15 -16.86 14.65 15.93
N GLU A 16 -18.04 15.27 15.99
CA GLU A 16 -19.14 14.97 15.07
C GLU A 16 -18.82 15.47 13.65
N ALA A 17 -18.32 16.70 13.53
CA ALA A 17 -18.00 17.27 12.23
C ALA A 17 -16.92 16.48 11.46
N LEU A 18 -15.94 15.90 12.17
CA LEU A 18 -14.91 15.05 11.56
C LEU A 18 -15.48 13.71 11.09
N LYS A 19 -16.44 13.12 11.82
CA LYS A 19 -17.13 11.90 11.38
C LYS A 19 -17.97 12.15 10.15
N ASP A 20 -18.80 13.20 10.18
CA ASP A 20 -19.65 13.59 9.04
C ASP A 20 -18.79 13.86 7.80
N LEU A 21 -17.70 14.60 7.97
CA LEU A 21 -16.79 14.94 6.88
C LEU A 21 -16.10 13.69 6.30
N ALA A 22 -15.73 12.72 7.15
CA ALA A 22 -15.12 11.47 6.71
C ALA A 22 -16.12 10.60 5.94
N GLU A 23 -17.37 10.51 6.40
CA GLU A 23 -18.44 9.79 5.70
C GLU A 23 -18.76 10.46 4.34
N GLU A 24 -18.88 11.80 4.30
CA GLU A 24 -19.07 12.53 3.05
C GLU A 24 -17.90 12.35 2.05
N ALA A 25 -16.67 12.22 2.56
CA ALA A 25 -15.48 11.96 1.76
C ALA A 25 -15.39 10.49 1.27
N GLY A 26 -16.31 9.63 1.71
CA GLY A 26 -16.40 8.24 1.29
C GLY A 26 -15.48 7.29 2.05
N ILE A 27 -15.11 7.62 3.27
CA ILE A 27 -14.48 6.69 4.22
C ILE A 27 -15.54 5.71 4.71
N ASP A 28 -15.26 4.39 4.62
CA ASP A 28 -16.23 3.35 4.96
C ASP A 28 -16.37 3.16 6.48
N ARG A 29 -15.30 3.40 7.23
CA ARG A 29 -15.24 3.16 8.67
C ARG A 29 -14.45 4.25 9.39
N VAL A 30 -15.04 4.81 10.45
CA VAL A 30 -14.37 5.77 11.32
C VAL A 30 -14.26 5.16 12.71
N GLU A 31 -13.04 5.06 13.22
CA GLU A 31 -12.77 4.56 14.56
C GLU A 31 -12.24 5.68 15.45
N VAL A 32 -12.96 5.95 16.54
CA VAL A 32 -12.54 6.94 17.54
C VAL A 32 -11.72 6.23 18.60
N VAL A 33 -10.51 6.74 18.85
CA VAL A 33 -9.53 6.15 19.76
C VAL A 33 -9.28 7.11 20.91
N GLU A 34 -9.41 6.62 22.11
CA GLU A 34 -9.06 7.38 23.32
C GLU A 34 -7.55 7.24 23.60
N GLY A 35 -6.75 8.15 23.02
CA GLY A 35 -5.31 8.22 23.28
C GLY A 35 -4.43 7.31 22.40
N PRO A 36 -3.09 7.37 22.58
CA PRO A 36 -2.11 6.75 21.70
C PRO A 36 -2.11 5.21 21.71
N ASP A 37 -2.50 4.59 22.81
CA ASP A 37 -2.36 3.12 22.97
C ASP A 37 -3.31 2.32 22.09
N GLY A 38 -4.49 2.88 21.79
CA GLY A 38 -5.48 2.22 20.94
C GLY A 38 -5.12 2.14 19.45
N VAL A 39 -4.10 2.87 19.00
CA VAL A 39 -3.74 2.95 17.57
C VAL A 39 -2.88 1.76 17.12
N SER A 40 -2.12 1.14 18.01
CA SER A 40 -1.08 0.15 17.67
C SER A 40 -1.59 -1.16 17.04
N GLU A 41 -2.86 -1.50 17.23
CA GLU A 41 -3.47 -2.74 16.73
C GLU A 41 -4.33 -2.53 15.48
N MET A 42 -4.43 -1.29 14.99
CA MET A 42 -5.34 -0.93 13.91
C MET A 42 -4.63 -0.83 12.56
N SER A 43 -5.24 -1.40 11.53
CA SER A 43 -4.86 -1.12 10.14
C SER A 43 -5.66 0.10 9.67
N LEU A 44 -5.01 1.26 9.60
CA LEU A 44 -5.62 2.54 9.26
C LEU A 44 -5.09 3.05 7.92
N ASP A 45 -5.98 3.68 7.14
CA ASP A 45 -5.61 4.39 5.90
C ASP A 45 -5.22 5.86 6.15
N GLY A 46 -5.60 6.37 7.33
CA GLY A 46 -5.24 7.70 7.81
C GLY A 46 -5.54 7.86 9.30
N LEU A 47 -4.84 8.77 9.95
CA LEU A 47 -5.05 9.12 11.35
C LEU A 47 -5.24 10.63 11.50
N VAL A 48 -6.35 11.04 12.07
CA VAL A 48 -6.65 12.44 12.43
C VAL A 48 -6.49 12.60 13.93
N VAL A 49 -5.73 13.59 14.37
CA VAL A 49 -5.57 13.97 15.78
C VAL A 49 -6.30 15.28 16.01
N SER A 50 -7.42 15.23 16.74
CA SER A 50 -8.24 16.41 17.05
C SER A 50 -7.79 17.02 18.39
N VAL A 51 -7.31 18.28 18.33
CA VAL A 51 -6.77 19.03 19.49
C VAL A 51 -7.39 20.40 19.67
N GLY A 52 -8.51 20.70 18.99
CA GLY A 52 -9.10 22.04 18.99
C GLY A 52 -9.27 22.63 20.39
N GLY A 53 -8.60 23.76 20.63
CA GLY A 53 -8.56 24.43 21.92
C GLY A 53 -7.48 23.94 22.89
N SER A 54 -6.66 22.98 22.48
CA SER A 54 -5.52 22.42 23.24
C SER A 54 -4.33 22.12 22.33
N GLU A 55 -4.03 23.03 21.41
CA GLU A 55 -3.02 22.85 20.36
C GLU A 55 -1.61 22.69 20.90
N ASP A 56 -1.34 23.19 22.08
CA ASP A 56 -0.03 23.12 22.77
C ASP A 56 0.39 21.68 23.11
N VAL A 57 -0.54 20.76 23.29
CA VAL A 57 -0.25 19.34 23.58
C VAL A 57 0.04 18.53 22.30
N ALA A 58 -0.35 19.03 21.13
CA ALA A 58 -0.29 18.29 19.87
C ALA A 58 1.11 17.76 19.51
N PRO A 59 2.23 18.51 19.66
CA PRO A 59 3.55 17.98 19.35
C PRO A 59 3.93 16.75 20.20
N GLY A 60 3.52 16.72 21.47
CA GLY A 60 3.71 15.57 22.35
C GLY A 60 2.94 14.35 21.89
N LEU A 61 1.65 14.54 21.55
CA LEU A 61 0.80 13.48 21.03
C LEU A 61 1.33 12.89 19.71
N ILE A 62 1.77 13.73 18.78
CA ILE A 62 2.30 13.27 17.48
C ILE A 62 3.56 12.45 17.68
N ARG A 63 4.47 12.88 18.56
CA ARG A 63 5.70 12.13 18.92
C ARG A 63 5.40 10.73 19.44
N GLU A 64 4.30 10.55 20.17
CA GLU A 64 3.87 9.25 20.69
C GLU A 64 3.13 8.40 19.66
N LEU A 65 2.35 9.03 18.78
CA LEU A 65 1.48 8.34 17.80
C LEU A 65 2.23 7.86 16.57
N VAL A 66 3.10 8.69 16.00
CA VAL A 66 3.80 8.37 14.72
C VAL A 66 4.57 7.05 14.76
N PRO A 67 5.31 6.68 15.84
CA PRO A 67 5.98 5.38 15.89
C PRO A 67 5.05 4.17 15.97
N ARG A 68 3.75 4.38 16.25
CA ARG A 68 2.76 3.32 16.50
C ARG A 68 1.89 3.01 15.29
N THR A 69 1.99 3.80 14.23
CA THR A 69 1.19 3.61 13.01
C THR A 69 2.03 3.83 11.76
N SER A 70 1.69 3.09 10.70
CA SER A 70 2.20 3.36 9.36
C SER A 70 1.29 4.30 8.55
N ALA A 71 0.10 4.62 9.10
CA ALA A 71 -0.83 5.53 8.45
C ALA A 71 -0.32 6.98 8.51
N PRO A 72 -0.58 7.79 7.49
CA PRO A 72 -0.27 9.21 7.55
C PRO A 72 -1.11 9.92 8.62
N VAL A 73 -0.43 10.73 9.45
CA VAL A 73 -1.04 11.43 10.58
C VAL A 73 -1.21 12.91 10.23
N VAL A 74 -2.42 13.42 10.42
CA VAL A 74 -2.74 14.85 10.31
C VAL A 74 -3.35 15.36 11.62
N VAL A 75 -3.17 16.64 11.88
CA VAL A 75 -3.70 17.30 13.08
C VAL A 75 -4.81 18.26 12.69
N VAL A 76 -5.86 18.31 13.51
CA VAL A 76 -6.97 19.25 13.36
C VAL A 76 -7.07 20.10 14.62
N GLY A 77 -6.94 21.43 14.45
CA GLY A 77 -7.03 22.44 15.51
C GLY A 77 -8.05 23.53 15.21
N ALA A 78 -8.29 24.38 16.19
CA ALA A 78 -9.14 25.58 16.07
C ALA A 78 -8.31 26.83 15.74
N ASP A 79 -7.05 26.85 16.14
CA ASP A 79 -6.10 27.94 15.89
C ASP A 79 -4.70 27.38 15.66
N ALA A 80 -3.90 28.05 14.87
CA ALA A 80 -2.52 27.66 14.65
C ALA A 80 -1.66 28.82 14.17
N ASP A 81 -0.42 28.82 14.62
CA ASP A 81 0.62 29.61 14.03
C ASP A 81 1.63 28.76 13.24
N HIS A 82 2.50 29.40 12.50
CA HIS A 82 3.52 28.72 11.70
C HIS A 82 4.55 27.96 12.54
N HIS A 83 4.76 28.33 13.82
CA HIS A 83 5.68 27.63 14.72
C HIS A 83 5.10 26.28 15.14
N LEU A 84 3.80 26.23 15.46
CA LEU A 84 3.10 25.00 15.76
C LEU A 84 3.10 24.07 14.57
N ALA A 85 2.72 24.54 13.38
CA ALA A 85 2.72 23.73 12.15
C ALA A 85 4.12 23.13 11.87
N ALA A 86 5.18 23.97 11.97
CA ALA A 86 6.55 23.48 11.79
C ALA A 86 7.00 22.49 12.89
N ALA A 87 6.51 22.62 14.11
CA ALA A 87 6.79 21.67 15.18
C ALA A 87 6.12 20.32 14.92
N LEU A 88 4.85 20.32 14.50
CA LEU A 88 4.08 19.12 14.20
C LEU A 88 4.70 18.31 13.04
N VAL A 89 5.12 18.98 11.97
CA VAL A 89 5.79 18.33 10.84
C VAL A 89 7.14 17.72 11.26
N ARG A 90 7.90 18.36 12.14
CA ARG A 90 9.14 17.79 12.68
C ARG A 90 8.92 16.56 13.54
N GLU A 91 7.78 16.47 14.22
CA GLU A 91 7.40 15.27 14.99
C GLU A 91 6.79 14.19 14.13
N GLY A 92 6.58 14.43 12.82
CA GLY A 92 6.13 13.45 11.85
C GLY A 92 4.66 13.56 11.43
N ALA A 93 3.93 14.59 11.85
CA ALA A 93 2.63 14.89 11.27
C ALA A 93 2.83 15.34 9.82
N ARG A 94 1.88 14.96 8.96
CA ARG A 94 1.91 15.36 7.56
C ARG A 94 1.48 16.82 7.38
N GLU A 95 0.44 17.23 8.11
CA GLU A 95 -0.15 18.57 7.99
C GLU A 95 -0.98 18.93 9.21
N LEU A 96 -1.23 20.23 9.39
CA LEU A 96 -2.15 20.81 10.37
C LEU A 96 -3.27 21.52 9.62
N TYR A 97 -4.51 21.16 9.90
CA TYR A 97 -5.72 21.80 9.37
C TYR A 97 -6.40 22.61 10.46
N VAL A 98 -6.70 23.87 10.17
CA VAL A 98 -7.42 24.77 11.08
C VAL A 98 -8.88 24.85 10.66
N LEU A 99 -9.78 24.38 11.50
CA LEU A 99 -11.20 24.44 11.22
C LEU A 99 -11.84 25.71 11.80
N PRO A 100 -12.76 26.32 11.04
CA PRO A 100 -13.40 25.83 9.80
C PRO A 100 -12.67 26.22 8.50
N GLN A 101 -11.57 26.99 8.53
CA GLN A 101 -10.94 27.56 7.33
C GLN A 101 -10.47 26.49 6.34
N ASP A 102 -9.86 25.43 6.83
CA ASP A 102 -9.22 24.39 6.02
C ASP A 102 -10.11 23.16 5.77
N VAL A 103 -11.44 23.27 6.02
CA VAL A 103 -12.36 22.14 5.85
C VAL A 103 -12.31 21.53 4.45
N GLY A 104 -12.15 22.37 3.40
CA GLY A 104 -12.04 21.88 2.03
C GLY A 104 -10.74 21.12 1.76
N MET A 105 -9.63 21.52 2.37
CA MET A 105 -8.34 20.85 2.25
C MET A 105 -8.36 19.52 3.00
N LEU A 106 -8.92 19.48 4.21
CA LEU A 106 -9.11 18.26 4.98
C LEU A 106 -10.01 17.27 4.24
N ARG A 107 -11.12 17.74 3.64
CA ARG A 107 -11.99 16.90 2.79
C ARG A 107 -11.21 16.28 1.64
N GLY A 108 -10.42 17.04 0.90
CA GLY A 108 -9.60 16.54 -0.21
C GLY A 108 -8.59 15.49 0.25
N TRP A 109 -7.99 15.67 1.42
CA TRP A 109 -7.10 14.67 2.01
C TRP A 109 -7.84 13.36 2.36
N LEU A 110 -9.05 13.46 2.92
CA LEU A 110 -9.90 12.28 3.24
C LEU A 110 -10.33 11.53 1.97
N GLU A 111 -10.77 12.27 0.94
CA GLU A 111 -11.13 11.69 -0.37
C GLU A 111 -9.97 10.93 -1.00
N GLU A 112 -8.75 11.49 -0.94
CA GLU A 112 -7.53 10.80 -1.41
C GLU A 112 -7.28 9.50 -0.64
N ARG A 113 -7.54 9.46 0.68
CA ARG A 113 -7.40 8.23 1.49
C ARG A 113 -8.44 7.19 1.09
N ALA A 114 -9.69 7.59 0.94
CA ALA A 114 -10.77 6.71 0.50
C ALA A 114 -10.48 6.11 -0.89
N GLU A 115 -9.99 6.93 -1.82
CA GLU A 115 -9.66 6.46 -3.17
C GLU A 115 -8.49 5.48 -3.17
N ARG A 116 -7.41 5.75 -2.47
CA ARG A 116 -6.27 4.83 -2.34
C ARG A 116 -6.65 3.49 -1.69
N ALA A 117 -7.54 3.52 -0.69
CA ALA A 117 -8.04 2.28 -0.07
C ALA A 117 -8.85 1.44 -1.07
N ARG A 118 -9.71 2.08 -1.88
CA ARG A 118 -10.48 1.40 -2.95
C ARG A 118 -9.57 0.81 -4.03
N GLU A 119 -8.55 1.55 -4.47
CA GLU A 119 -7.57 1.05 -5.44
C GLU A 119 -6.80 -0.15 -4.89
N ALA A 120 -6.35 -0.08 -3.64
CA ALA A 120 -5.68 -1.19 -2.96
C ALA A 120 -6.58 -2.43 -2.84
N GLU A 121 -7.86 -2.24 -2.47
CA GLU A 121 -8.84 -3.32 -2.39
C GLU A 121 -9.12 -3.95 -3.76
N SER A 122 -9.32 -3.13 -4.80
CA SER A 122 -9.53 -3.60 -6.17
C SER A 122 -8.33 -4.42 -6.65
N SER A 123 -7.12 -3.93 -6.42
CA SER A 123 -5.89 -4.66 -6.75
C SER A 123 -5.74 -5.96 -5.97
N ALA A 124 -6.11 -5.96 -4.68
CA ALA A 124 -6.09 -7.17 -3.86
C ALA A 124 -7.16 -8.19 -4.29
N ALA A 125 -8.35 -7.72 -4.67
CA ALA A 125 -9.40 -8.59 -5.20
C ALA A 125 -9.00 -9.25 -6.53
N LEU A 126 -8.39 -8.49 -7.43
CA LEU A 126 -7.86 -9.02 -8.68
C LEU A 126 -6.79 -10.08 -8.43
N ARG A 127 -5.82 -9.80 -7.55
CA ARG A 127 -4.78 -10.78 -7.16
C ARG A 127 -5.36 -12.04 -6.53
N ARG A 128 -6.39 -11.93 -5.68
CA ARG A 128 -7.07 -13.10 -5.11
C ARG A 128 -7.76 -13.94 -6.17
N ALA A 129 -8.42 -13.30 -7.16
CA ALA A 129 -9.04 -14.00 -8.28
C ALA A 129 -8.00 -14.73 -9.14
N GLU A 130 -6.89 -14.08 -9.44
CA GLU A 130 -5.75 -14.69 -10.14
C GLU A 130 -5.16 -15.88 -9.34
N ALA A 131 -4.93 -15.70 -8.03
CA ALA A 131 -4.44 -16.77 -7.17
C ALA A 131 -5.36 -18.01 -7.16
N GLN A 132 -6.68 -17.80 -7.18
CA GLN A 132 -7.65 -18.90 -7.30
C GLN A 132 -7.60 -19.58 -8.68
N GLN A 133 -7.43 -18.78 -9.75
CA GLN A 133 -7.35 -19.32 -11.11
C GLN A 133 -6.08 -20.14 -11.33
N TYR A 134 -4.96 -19.76 -10.71
CA TYR A 134 -3.66 -20.42 -10.83
C TYR A 134 -3.32 -21.34 -9.65
N ALA A 135 -4.30 -21.73 -8.84
CA ALA A 135 -4.14 -22.82 -7.90
C ALA A 135 -3.68 -24.09 -8.63
N PHE A 136 -2.92 -24.96 -7.96
CA PHE A 136 -2.43 -26.22 -8.58
C PHE A 136 -3.52 -27.05 -9.25
N ASP A 137 -4.72 -27.00 -8.70
CA ASP A 137 -5.90 -27.71 -9.23
C ASP A 137 -6.37 -27.15 -10.60
N GLY A 138 -5.93 -25.94 -10.98
CA GLY A 138 -6.17 -25.35 -12.29
C GLY A 138 -5.25 -25.86 -13.41
N ILE A 139 -4.15 -26.55 -13.06
CA ILE A 139 -3.23 -27.13 -14.04
C ILE A 139 -3.76 -28.49 -14.46
N ILE A 140 -4.47 -28.54 -15.59
CA ILE A 140 -5.10 -29.75 -16.11
C ILE A 140 -4.05 -30.60 -16.83
N GLY A 141 -3.90 -31.87 -16.42
CA GLY A 141 -3.05 -32.84 -17.09
C GLY A 141 -2.70 -34.03 -16.24
N ASP A 142 -2.64 -35.21 -16.85
CA ASP A 142 -2.43 -36.50 -16.17
C ASP A 142 -1.08 -37.17 -16.49
N SER A 143 -0.25 -36.51 -17.31
CA SER A 143 1.03 -37.12 -17.70
C SER A 143 1.96 -37.33 -16.49
N PRO A 144 2.71 -38.47 -16.45
CA PRO A 144 3.66 -38.73 -15.35
C PRO A 144 4.72 -37.63 -15.20
N GLY A 145 5.15 -37.02 -16.32
CA GLY A 145 6.10 -35.91 -16.34
C GLY A 145 5.57 -34.67 -15.67
N LEU A 146 4.30 -34.29 -15.97
CA LEU A 146 3.66 -33.14 -15.33
C LEU A 146 3.48 -33.38 -13.82
N LYS A 147 2.98 -34.54 -13.41
CA LYS A 147 2.82 -34.89 -11.99
C LYS A 147 4.16 -34.83 -11.22
N GLN A 148 5.24 -35.28 -11.83
CA GLN A 148 6.58 -35.17 -11.22
C GLN A 148 7.03 -33.70 -11.14
N ALA A 149 6.80 -32.91 -12.17
CA ALA A 149 7.13 -31.48 -12.17
C ALA A 149 6.36 -30.75 -11.06
N LEU A 150 5.06 -30.92 -10.98
CA LEU A 150 4.21 -30.31 -9.94
C LEU A 150 4.60 -30.76 -8.53
N ALA A 151 4.96 -32.02 -8.33
CA ALA A 151 5.47 -32.52 -7.04
C ALA A 151 6.80 -31.86 -6.63
N ARG A 152 7.67 -31.52 -7.59
CA ARG A 152 8.91 -30.75 -7.32
C ARG A 152 8.56 -29.31 -6.96
N VAL A 153 7.66 -28.69 -7.70
CA VAL A 153 7.18 -27.32 -7.46
C VAL A 153 6.58 -27.20 -6.06
N ALA A 154 5.72 -28.13 -5.64
CA ALA A 154 5.11 -28.16 -4.32
C ALA A 154 6.14 -28.16 -3.16
N ARG A 155 7.32 -28.79 -3.36
CA ARG A 155 8.41 -28.77 -2.38
C ARG A 155 9.17 -27.45 -2.30
N ILE A 156 9.13 -26.67 -3.36
CA ILE A 156 9.83 -25.37 -3.46
C ILE A 156 8.97 -24.24 -2.90
N ILE A 157 7.66 -24.31 -3.06
CA ILE A 157 6.69 -23.30 -2.64
C ILE A 157 6.94 -22.71 -1.24
N PRO A 158 7.18 -23.52 -0.17
CA PRO A 158 7.38 -22.95 1.17
C PRO A 158 8.70 -22.19 1.33
N ARG A 159 9.57 -22.19 0.33
CA ARG A 159 10.91 -21.58 0.42
C ARG A 159 10.92 -20.21 -0.19
N ASP A 160 11.28 -19.22 0.61
CA ASP A 160 11.53 -17.87 0.12
C ASP A 160 12.95 -17.71 -0.47
N GLY A 161 13.11 -16.78 -1.42
CA GLY A 161 14.41 -16.41 -1.99
C GLY A 161 15.06 -17.45 -2.94
N VAL A 162 14.32 -18.45 -3.41
CA VAL A 162 14.84 -19.47 -4.33
C VAL A 162 14.60 -19.06 -5.79
N THR A 163 15.66 -19.06 -6.60
CA THR A 163 15.55 -18.92 -8.07
C THR A 163 15.15 -20.25 -8.69
N VAL A 164 14.08 -20.23 -9.49
CA VAL A 164 13.55 -21.44 -10.15
C VAL A 164 13.68 -21.31 -11.66
N LEU A 165 14.35 -22.28 -12.30
CA LEU A 165 14.41 -22.41 -13.76
C LEU A 165 13.38 -23.43 -14.23
N ILE A 166 12.44 -22.99 -15.07
CA ILE A 166 11.41 -23.85 -15.69
C ILE A 166 11.75 -24.03 -17.18
N THR A 167 12.00 -25.25 -17.59
CA THR A 167 12.34 -25.61 -18.98
C THR A 167 11.29 -26.51 -19.60
N GLY A 168 11.13 -26.42 -20.92
CA GLY A 168 10.20 -27.23 -21.68
C GLY A 168 9.93 -26.62 -23.07
N GLU A 169 9.25 -27.36 -23.93
CA GLU A 169 8.87 -26.93 -25.27
C GLU A 169 7.85 -25.74 -25.23
N THR A 170 7.71 -25.03 -26.35
CA THR A 170 6.69 -23.98 -26.46
C THR A 170 5.29 -24.57 -26.31
N GLY A 171 4.41 -23.88 -25.56
CA GLY A 171 3.03 -24.32 -25.33
C GLY A 171 2.85 -25.38 -24.23
N THR A 172 3.91 -25.79 -23.50
CA THR A 172 3.81 -26.80 -22.42
C THR A 172 3.30 -26.26 -21.08
N GLY A 173 2.88 -24.99 -21.00
CA GLY A 173 2.33 -24.41 -19.78
C GLY A 173 3.37 -23.96 -18.74
N LYS A 174 4.61 -23.63 -19.16
CA LYS A 174 5.67 -23.16 -18.24
C LYS A 174 5.25 -21.94 -17.43
N GLU A 175 4.52 -21.02 -18.05
CA GLU A 175 3.99 -19.80 -17.43
C GLU A 175 2.98 -20.15 -16.34
N LEU A 176 2.04 -21.08 -16.58
CA LEU A 176 1.10 -21.56 -15.56
C LEU A 176 1.81 -22.12 -14.32
N VAL A 177 2.92 -22.81 -14.53
CA VAL A 177 3.75 -23.33 -13.41
C VAL A 177 4.43 -22.20 -12.66
N ALA A 178 4.91 -21.15 -13.34
CA ALA A 178 5.52 -19.98 -12.71
C ALA A 178 4.49 -19.21 -11.87
N GLN A 179 3.31 -18.99 -12.41
CA GLN A 179 2.18 -18.35 -11.72
C GLN A 179 1.73 -19.17 -10.52
N ALA A 180 1.59 -20.49 -10.67
CA ALA A 180 1.26 -21.39 -9.56
C ALA A 180 2.31 -21.36 -8.43
N LEU A 181 3.60 -21.27 -8.76
CA LEU A 181 4.69 -21.09 -7.79
C LEU A 181 4.53 -19.78 -7.02
N HIS A 182 4.26 -18.67 -7.71
CA HIS A 182 4.12 -17.36 -7.10
C HIS A 182 2.90 -17.32 -6.18
N TYR A 183 1.70 -17.60 -6.72
CA TYR A 183 0.43 -17.40 -6.00
C TYR A 183 0.23 -18.39 -4.84
N ASN A 184 0.88 -19.56 -4.86
CA ASN A 184 0.85 -20.50 -3.74
C ASN A 184 2.07 -20.34 -2.78
N GLY A 185 2.98 -19.42 -3.09
CA GLY A 185 4.20 -19.16 -2.29
C GLY A 185 4.02 -18.07 -1.24
N PRO A 186 5.05 -17.83 -0.41
CA PRO A 186 5.04 -16.79 0.62
C PRO A 186 4.79 -15.38 0.08
N ARG A 187 5.14 -15.12 -1.19
CA ARG A 187 4.96 -13.85 -1.89
C ARG A 187 3.69 -13.78 -2.74
N GLY A 188 2.79 -14.74 -2.62
CA GLY A 188 1.56 -14.83 -3.43
C GLY A 188 0.59 -13.67 -3.26
N ALA A 189 0.72 -12.86 -2.19
CA ALA A 189 -0.02 -11.62 -1.99
C ALA A 189 0.62 -10.41 -2.72
N GLY A 190 1.88 -10.54 -3.18
CA GLY A 190 2.60 -9.53 -3.93
C GLY A 190 2.26 -9.53 -5.44
N PRO A 191 2.80 -8.58 -6.20
CA PRO A 191 2.63 -8.56 -7.64
C PRO A 191 3.40 -9.69 -8.32
N PHE A 192 2.80 -10.30 -9.36
CA PHE A 192 3.51 -11.17 -10.30
C PHE A 192 3.95 -10.33 -11.50
N VAL A 193 5.25 -10.06 -11.59
CA VAL A 193 5.80 -9.24 -12.67
C VAL A 193 6.39 -10.13 -13.75
N GLU A 194 5.78 -10.11 -14.93
CA GLU A 194 6.17 -10.91 -16.08
C GLU A 194 6.96 -10.07 -17.09
N VAL A 195 8.08 -10.62 -17.57
CA VAL A 195 8.93 -9.96 -18.56
C VAL A 195 9.26 -10.91 -19.70
N ASN A 196 8.81 -10.57 -20.92
CA ASN A 196 9.24 -11.27 -22.12
C ASN A 196 10.54 -10.66 -22.64
N CYS A 197 11.68 -11.20 -22.19
CA CYS A 197 13.00 -10.72 -22.60
C CYS A 197 13.26 -10.84 -24.11
N ALA A 198 12.59 -11.75 -24.82
CA ALA A 198 12.74 -11.89 -26.27
C ALA A 198 12.01 -10.79 -27.05
N ALA A 199 11.00 -10.15 -26.46
CA ALA A 199 10.25 -9.06 -27.07
C ALA A 199 10.92 -7.69 -26.88
N LEU A 200 11.88 -7.58 -25.95
CA LEU A 200 12.59 -6.33 -25.66
C LEU A 200 13.89 -6.24 -26.49
N PRO A 201 14.16 -5.08 -27.13
CA PRO A 201 15.46 -4.82 -27.71
C PRO A 201 16.55 -4.89 -26.63
N ALA A 202 17.71 -5.49 -26.97
CA ALA A 202 18.81 -5.65 -26.02
C ALA A 202 19.27 -4.32 -25.38
N SER A 203 19.20 -3.22 -26.12
CA SER A 203 19.54 -1.87 -25.65
C SER A 203 18.56 -1.29 -24.60
N LEU A 204 17.34 -1.83 -24.51
CA LEU A 204 16.31 -1.37 -23.57
C LEU A 204 16.13 -2.34 -22.40
N LEU A 205 16.61 -3.57 -22.54
CA LEU A 205 16.39 -4.63 -21.56
C LEU A 205 16.90 -4.23 -20.16
N GLU A 206 18.12 -3.68 -20.08
CA GLU A 206 18.69 -3.25 -18.80
C GLU A 206 17.90 -2.10 -18.19
N ALA A 207 17.48 -1.12 -19.00
CA ALA A 207 16.69 0.02 -18.55
C ALA A 207 15.29 -0.39 -18.06
N GLU A 208 14.65 -1.38 -18.68
CA GLU A 208 13.36 -1.91 -18.24
C GLU A 208 13.50 -2.74 -16.97
N LEU A 209 14.53 -3.60 -16.87
CA LEU A 209 14.71 -4.47 -15.70
C LEU A 209 15.14 -3.70 -14.44
N PHE A 210 16.13 -2.80 -14.58
CA PHE A 210 16.79 -2.15 -13.44
C PHE A 210 16.40 -0.67 -13.26
N GLY A 211 15.67 -0.09 -14.23
CA GLY A 211 15.35 1.33 -14.23
C GLY A 211 16.54 2.22 -14.60
N TYR A 212 16.34 3.53 -14.51
CA TYR A 212 17.38 4.52 -14.78
C TYR A 212 17.11 5.85 -14.09
N GLU A 213 18.19 6.54 -13.73
CA GLU A 213 18.17 7.89 -13.21
C GLU A 213 17.98 8.93 -14.32
N LYS A 214 17.45 10.11 -13.95
CA LYS A 214 17.36 11.25 -14.86
C LYS A 214 18.75 11.60 -15.40
N GLY A 215 18.89 11.64 -16.74
CA GLY A 215 20.15 11.97 -17.41
C GLY A 215 21.06 10.78 -17.70
N ALA A 216 20.64 9.55 -17.44
CA ALA A 216 21.43 8.35 -17.72
C ALA A 216 21.72 8.16 -19.22
N PHE A 217 20.86 8.66 -20.10
CA PHE A 217 21.04 8.70 -21.56
C PHE A 217 20.30 9.91 -22.17
N THR A 218 20.49 10.17 -23.45
CA THR A 218 20.04 11.41 -24.12
C THR A 218 18.55 11.72 -23.93
N ASP A 219 17.69 10.70 -23.88
CA ASP A 219 16.24 10.82 -23.73
C ASP A 219 15.71 10.58 -22.29
N ALA A 220 16.58 10.34 -21.33
CA ALA A 220 16.22 10.12 -19.92
C ALA A 220 15.83 11.44 -19.22
N ARG A 221 14.66 11.97 -19.55
CA ARG A 221 14.15 13.25 -18.99
C ARG A 221 13.68 13.14 -17.54
N THR A 222 13.25 11.95 -17.11
CA THR A 222 12.80 11.62 -15.76
C THR A 222 13.45 10.32 -15.33
N ALA A 223 13.59 10.06 -14.03
CA ALA A 223 13.94 8.75 -13.51
C ALA A 223 12.79 7.76 -13.74
N LYS A 224 13.10 6.49 -13.98
CA LYS A 224 12.12 5.40 -14.10
C LYS A 224 12.56 4.23 -13.23
N PRO A 225 11.71 3.76 -12.29
CA PRO A 225 11.98 2.55 -11.52
C PRO A 225 12.01 1.32 -12.44
N GLY A 226 12.83 0.33 -12.10
CA GLY A 226 12.92 -0.93 -12.84
C GLY A 226 11.86 -1.94 -12.46
N LEU A 227 11.64 -2.94 -13.31
CA LEU A 227 10.70 -4.03 -13.05
C LEU A 227 11.12 -4.88 -11.83
N PHE A 228 12.42 -4.98 -11.53
CA PHE A 228 12.89 -5.63 -10.30
C PHE A 228 12.53 -4.86 -9.02
N GLU A 229 12.37 -3.55 -9.09
CA GLU A 229 11.93 -2.73 -7.97
C GLU A 229 10.41 -2.84 -7.76
N ALA A 230 9.67 -3.10 -8.85
CA ALA A 230 8.22 -3.27 -8.84
C ALA A 230 7.77 -4.67 -8.40
N ALA A 231 8.66 -5.67 -8.41
CA ALA A 231 8.41 -7.06 -8.03
C ALA A 231 8.68 -7.29 -6.54
#